data_b6523c41be1c977f84a6516cff87892a
#
_entry.id   b6523c41be1c977f84a6516cff87892a
#
_cell.length_a   1.000
_cell.length_b   1.000
_cell.length_c   1.000
_cell.angle_alpha   90.00
_cell.angle_beta   90.00
_cell.angle_gamma   90.00
#
_symmetry.space_group_name_H-M   'P 1'
#
loop_
_entity.id
_entity.type
_entity.pdbx_description
1 polymer ?
#
loop_
_entity_poly.entity_id
_entity_poly.type
_entity_poly.pdbx_seq_one_letter_code
_entity_poly.pdbx_strand_id
1 'polypeptide(L)'
;MNFEDYLECRNYSFVLRVLSTQTFLPIYKITKKLNISWFEISQKVSELIKDKKYDGKFKDIFDSFCVESHEELFETKQEAIDFYSIEENYQKLMNGDIGDNLLGKYSALALLNMNDVISAIFYVIRNKLDIKATQGFDKILDSSERWLKNIYMIENIFDEELNDKEKQNIKFDFDLNSWLNEENQ
;
A
#
# COMPACT_ATOMS: atom_id res chain seq x y z
N MET A 1 -16.11 0.20 21.59
CA MET A 1 -15.61 -0.36 20.32
C MET A 1 -15.89 -1.85 20.39
N ASN A 2 -16.67 -2.37 19.50
CA ASN A 2 -16.94 -3.81 19.39
C ASN A 2 -15.82 -4.48 18.59
N PHE A 3 -15.88 -5.81 18.42
CA PHE A 3 -14.84 -6.58 17.73
C PHE A 3 -14.74 -6.20 16.24
N GLU A 4 -15.87 -6.02 15.59
CA GLU A 4 -15.92 -5.62 14.17
C GLU A 4 -15.33 -4.22 13.95
N ASP A 5 -15.63 -3.26 14.84
CA ASP A 5 -15.01 -1.92 14.78
C ASP A 5 -13.49 -2.01 14.93
N TYR A 6 -13.00 -2.92 15.79
CA TYR A 6 -11.57 -3.13 15.97
C TYR A 6 -10.91 -3.70 14.70
N LEU A 7 -11.54 -4.71 14.08
CA LEU A 7 -11.07 -5.28 12.81
C LEU A 7 -11.05 -4.22 11.70
N GLU A 8 -12.08 -3.39 11.62
CA GLU A 8 -12.11 -2.31 10.63
C GLU A 8 -10.97 -1.29 10.84
N CYS A 9 -10.72 -0.89 12.08
CA CYS A 9 -9.60 -0.02 12.43
C CYS A 9 -8.25 -0.68 12.09
N ARG A 10 -8.10 -1.98 12.35
CA ARG A 10 -6.90 -2.75 12.02
C ARG A 10 -6.67 -2.81 10.51
N ASN A 11 -7.73 -3.07 9.75
CA ASN A 11 -7.69 -3.11 8.29
C ASN A 11 -7.29 -1.76 7.69
N TYR A 12 -7.83 -0.68 8.22
CA TYR A 12 -7.43 0.67 7.79
C TYR A 12 -5.99 1.01 8.21
N SER A 13 -5.56 0.55 9.40
CA SER A 13 -4.19 0.72 9.87
C SER A 13 -3.17 0.04 8.96
N PHE A 14 -3.51 -1.11 8.37
CA PHE A 14 -2.67 -1.76 7.35
C PHE A 14 -2.46 -0.85 6.14
N VAL A 15 -3.54 -0.29 5.59
CA VAL A 15 -3.46 0.64 4.45
C VAL A 15 -2.60 1.84 4.78
N LEU A 16 -2.85 2.48 5.94
CA LEU A 16 -2.05 3.62 6.39
C LEU A 16 -0.58 3.25 6.54
N ARG A 17 -0.27 2.08 7.10
CA ARG A 17 1.12 1.62 7.28
C ARG A 17 1.82 1.45 5.94
N VAL A 18 1.17 0.84 4.95
CA VAL A 18 1.73 0.70 3.60
C VAL A 18 1.98 2.07 2.98
N LEU A 19 1.00 2.98 3.05
CA LEU A 19 1.06 4.30 2.42
C LEU A 19 1.92 5.32 3.18
N SER A 20 2.32 5.05 4.43
CA SER A 20 3.13 5.96 5.25
C SER A 20 4.63 5.68 5.18
N THR A 21 5.07 4.76 4.33
CA THR A 21 6.49 4.45 4.20
C THR A 21 7.24 5.57 3.48
N GLN A 22 8.54 5.72 3.75
CA GLN A 22 9.40 6.70 3.07
C GLN A 22 9.43 6.50 1.54
N THR A 23 9.10 5.30 1.10
CA THR A 23 8.95 4.94 -0.31
C THR A 23 7.99 5.85 -1.06
N PHE A 24 6.93 6.36 -0.38
CA PHE A 24 5.95 7.25 -0.98
C PHE A 24 6.25 8.75 -0.84
N LEU A 25 7.42 9.12 -0.29
CA LEU A 25 7.80 10.52 -0.20
C LEU A 25 7.74 11.29 -1.55
N PRO A 26 8.13 10.70 -2.69
CA PRO A 26 7.96 11.35 -4.00
C PRO A 26 6.49 11.60 -4.34
N ILE A 27 5.60 10.63 -4.09
CA ILE A 27 4.15 10.80 -4.34
C ILE A 27 3.59 11.89 -3.43
N TYR A 28 3.99 11.90 -2.17
CA TYR A 28 3.58 12.95 -1.23
C TYR A 28 3.97 14.35 -1.71
N LYS A 29 5.17 14.52 -2.29
CA LYS A 29 5.58 15.81 -2.87
C LYS A 29 4.70 16.20 -4.07
N ILE A 30 4.39 15.24 -4.93
CA ILE A 30 3.51 15.44 -6.09
C ILE A 30 2.11 15.86 -5.62
N THR A 31 1.51 15.12 -4.70
CA THR A 31 0.15 15.39 -4.21
C THR A 31 0.09 16.72 -3.47
N LYS A 32 1.12 17.05 -2.68
CA LYS A 32 1.22 18.35 -2.02
C LYS A 32 1.24 19.52 -3.03
N LYS A 33 2.02 19.39 -4.11
CA LYS A 33 2.08 20.41 -5.17
C LYS A 33 0.75 20.55 -5.93
N LEU A 34 0.03 19.44 -6.07
CA LEU A 34 -1.31 19.42 -6.67
C LEU A 34 -2.42 19.80 -5.69
N ASN A 35 -2.08 20.16 -4.46
CA ASN A 35 -3.03 20.45 -3.37
C ASN A 35 -4.02 19.31 -3.10
N ILE A 36 -3.55 18.07 -3.17
CA ILE A 36 -4.32 16.86 -2.89
C ILE A 36 -4.00 16.37 -1.49
N SER A 37 -5.02 16.08 -0.68
CA SER A 37 -4.85 15.53 0.66
C SER A 37 -4.37 14.08 0.62
N TRP A 38 -3.21 13.80 1.22
CA TRP A 38 -2.71 12.43 1.37
C TRP A 38 -3.64 11.54 2.20
N PHE A 39 -4.28 12.14 3.20
CA PHE A 39 -5.28 11.42 4.00
C PHE A 39 -6.50 11.02 3.17
N GLU A 40 -6.99 11.92 2.33
CA GLU A 40 -8.10 11.63 1.41
C GLU A 40 -7.73 10.52 0.41
N ILE A 41 -6.51 10.54 -0.14
CA ILE A 41 -6.01 9.45 -0.97
C ILE A 41 -6.03 8.12 -0.20
N SER A 42 -5.51 8.11 1.03
CA SER A 42 -5.47 6.90 1.86
C SER A 42 -6.86 6.32 2.13
N GLN A 43 -7.83 7.18 2.41
CA GLN A 43 -9.23 6.78 2.57
C GLN A 43 -9.78 6.18 1.27
N LYS A 44 -9.58 6.85 0.13
CA LYS A 44 -10.07 6.39 -1.17
C LYS A 44 -9.37 5.12 -1.66
N VAL A 45 -8.10 4.92 -1.36
CA VAL A 45 -7.40 3.65 -1.60
C VAL A 45 -8.00 2.54 -0.75
N SER A 46 -8.27 2.80 0.54
CA SER A 46 -8.94 1.83 1.40
C SER A 46 -10.34 1.45 0.90
N GLU A 47 -11.12 2.42 0.43
CA GLU A 47 -12.42 2.17 -0.20
C GLU A 47 -12.27 1.34 -1.50
N LEU A 48 -11.28 1.66 -2.33
CA LEU A 48 -11.02 0.98 -3.60
C LEU A 48 -10.69 -0.50 -3.40
N ILE A 49 -9.76 -0.83 -2.50
CA ILE A 49 -9.35 -2.22 -2.29
C ILE A 49 -10.41 -3.07 -1.58
N LYS A 50 -11.40 -2.45 -0.93
CA LYS A 50 -12.59 -3.11 -0.38
C LYS A 50 -13.68 -3.34 -1.46
N ASP A 51 -13.61 -2.66 -2.61
CA ASP A 51 -14.57 -2.84 -3.69
C ASP A 51 -14.36 -4.20 -4.38
N LYS A 52 -15.42 -5.01 -4.43
CA LYS A 52 -15.40 -6.33 -5.09
C LYS A 52 -15.14 -6.27 -6.60
N LYS A 53 -15.33 -5.11 -7.21
CA LYS A 53 -15.09 -4.90 -8.65
C LYS A 53 -13.65 -4.51 -8.96
N TYR A 54 -12.90 -4.09 -7.96
CA TYR A 54 -11.50 -3.79 -8.13
C TYR A 54 -10.71 -5.10 -8.08
N ASP A 55 -9.83 -5.28 -9.05
CA ASP A 55 -8.94 -6.43 -9.18
C ASP A 55 -7.49 -5.95 -9.19
N GLY A 56 -6.61 -6.60 -8.46
CA GLY A 56 -5.21 -6.24 -8.35
C GLY A 56 -4.51 -6.90 -7.18
N LYS A 57 -3.20 -7.09 -7.31
CA LYS A 57 -2.39 -7.80 -6.32
C LYS A 57 -2.45 -7.16 -4.93
N PHE A 58 -2.53 -5.83 -4.86
CA PHE A 58 -2.66 -5.13 -3.58
C PHE A 58 -3.98 -5.48 -2.86
N LYS A 59 -5.06 -5.67 -3.63
CA LYS A 59 -6.33 -6.16 -3.06
C LYS A 59 -6.20 -7.59 -2.53
N ASP A 60 -5.58 -8.51 -3.28
CA ASP A 60 -5.39 -9.89 -2.82
C ASP A 60 -4.62 -9.94 -1.51
N ILE A 61 -3.58 -9.10 -1.38
CA ILE A 61 -2.77 -8.97 -0.16
C ILE A 61 -3.63 -8.44 0.99
N PHE A 62 -4.45 -7.43 0.73
CA PHE A 62 -5.37 -6.87 1.71
C PHE A 62 -6.42 -7.88 2.16
N ASP A 63 -7.05 -8.59 1.23
CA ASP A 63 -8.07 -9.59 1.54
C ASP A 63 -7.47 -10.73 2.39
N SER A 64 -6.27 -11.19 2.05
CA SER A 64 -5.54 -12.20 2.85
C SER A 64 -5.20 -11.69 4.25
N PHE A 65 -4.78 -10.42 4.37
CA PHE A 65 -4.56 -9.79 5.67
C PHE A 65 -5.84 -9.73 6.52
N CYS A 66 -6.98 -9.40 5.90
CA CYS A 66 -8.26 -9.36 6.60
C CYS A 66 -8.67 -10.75 7.12
N VAL A 67 -8.52 -11.79 6.31
CA VAL A 67 -8.84 -13.18 6.69
C VAL A 67 -7.95 -13.62 7.84
N GLU A 68 -6.62 -13.55 7.71
CA GLU A 68 -5.71 -13.96 8.77
C GLU A 68 -5.89 -13.13 10.05
N SER A 69 -6.17 -11.81 9.92
CA SER A 69 -6.45 -10.97 11.08
C SER A 69 -7.71 -11.39 11.83
N HIS A 70 -8.74 -11.86 11.13
CA HIS A 70 -9.95 -12.37 11.77
C HIS A 70 -9.70 -13.72 12.44
N GLU A 71 -8.90 -14.58 11.83
CA GLU A 71 -8.60 -15.93 12.34
C GLU A 71 -7.68 -15.91 13.57
N GLU A 72 -6.76 -14.94 13.68
CA GLU A 72 -5.81 -14.84 14.79
C GLU A 72 -6.32 -14.02 15.98
N LEU A 73 -7.41 -13.29 15.82
CA LEU A 73 -7.96 -12.44 16.86
C LEU A 73 -9.21 -13.09 17.50
N PHE A 74 -9.31 -12.95 18.80
CA PHE A 74 -10.43 -13.46 19.57
C PHE A 74 -11.32 -12.32 20.03
N GLU A 75 -12.64 -12.52 19.98
CA GLU A 75 -13.60 -11.53 20.45
C GLU A 75 -13.50 -11.36 21.97
N THR A 76 -13.22 -12.45 22.67
CA THR A 76 -13.11 -12.46 24.11
C THR A 76 -11.82 -13.11 24.62
N LYS A 77 -11.39 -12.68 25.82
CA LYS A 77 -10.25 -13.32 26.50
C LYS A 77 -10.47 -14.81 26.75
N GLN A 78 -11.72 -15.21 26.99
CA GLN A 78 -12.06 -16.60 27.28
C GLN A 78 -11.86 -17.48 26.05
N GLU A 79 -12.28 -17.03 24.86
CA GLU A 79 -12.04 -17.74 23.62
C GLU A 79 -10.54 -17.94 23.35
N ALA A 80 -9.73 -16.91 23.60
CA ALA A 80 -8.27 -17.04 23.47
C ALA A 80 -7.70 -18.08 24.44
N ILE A 81 -8.16 -18.08 25.70
CA ILE A 81 -7.74 -19.07 26.71
C ILE A 81 -8.16 -20.48 26.27
N ASP A 82 -9.40 -20.66 25.83
CA ASP A 82 -9.92 -21.97 25.41
C ASP A 82 -9.16 -22.48 24.19
N PHE A 83 -8.87 -21.64 23.22
CA PHE A 83 -8.10 -21.99 22.03
C PHE A 83 -6.67 -22.43 22.36
N TYR A 84 -5.95 -21.63 23.17
CA TYR A 84 -4.54 -21.94 23.52
C TYR A 84 -4.42 -22.98 24.66
N SER A 85 -5.53 -23.40 25.28
CA SER A 85 -5.54 -24.54 26.20
C SER A 85 -5.45 -25.89 25.48
N ILE A 86 -5.66 -25.90 24.17
CA ILE A 86 -5.45 -27.08 23.31
C ILE A 86 -3.95 -27.17 23.02
N GLU A 87 -3.30 -28.28 23.41
CA GLU A 87 -1.86 -28.49 23.27
C GLU A 87 -1.34 -28.25 21.85
N GLU A 88 -2.07 -28.70 20.82
CA GLU A 88 -1.69 -28.49 19.42
C GLU A 88 -1.61 -26.99 19.07
N ASN A 89 -2.58 -26.20 19.49
CA ASN A 89 -2.62 -24.74 19.24
C ASN A 89 -1.53 -24.01 20.02
N TYR A 90 -1.27 -24.45 21.26
CA TYR A 90 -0.18 -23.91 22.04
C TYR A 90 1.18 -24.19 21.39
N GLN A 91 1.40 -25.39 20.88
CA GLN A 91 2.64 -25.73 20.16
C GLN A 91 2.80 -24.94 18.86
N LYS A 92 1.71 -24.71 18.10
CA LYS A 92 1.74 -23.80 16.93
C LYS A 92 2.19 -22.38 17.30
N LEU A 93 1.69 -21.85 18.43
CA LEU A 93 2.11 -20.54 18.94
C LEU A 93 3.60 -20.53 19.32
N MET A 94 4.06 -21.56 20.04
CA MET A 94 5.45 -21.67 20.47
C MET A 94 6.44 -21.83 19.32
N ASN A 95 6.00 -22.47 18.23
CA ASN A 95 6.80 -22.65 17.01
C ASN A 95 6.77 -21.42 16.09
N GLY A 96 5.89 -20.45 16.36
CA GLY A 96 5.70 -19.28 15.48
C GLY A 96 4.86 -19.56 14.25
N ASP A 97 4.09 -20.66 14.23
CA ASP A 97 3.19 -21.01 13.14
C ASP A 97 1.92 -20.13 13.13
N ILE A 98 1.58 -19.54 14.31
CA ILE A 98 0.49 -18.59 14.53
C ILE A 98 0.94 -17.49 15.48
N GLY A 99 0.20 -16.37 15.51
CA GLY A 99 0.53 -15.22 16.38
C GLY A 99 1.65 -14.33 15.83
N ASP A 100 1.91 -14.39 14.53
CA ASP A 100 2.94 -13.59 13.85
C ASP A 100 2.54 -12.10 13.75
N ASN A 101 3.53 -11.27 13.42
CA ASN A 101 3.28 -9.85 13.13
C ASN A 101 2.66 -9.67 11.75
N LEU A 102 1.35 -9.90 11.64
CA LEU A 102 0.62 -9.80 10.37
C LEU A 102 0.77 -8.45 9.69
N LEU A 103 0.75 -7.34 10.45
CA LEU A 103 0.99 -6.02 9.89
C LEU A 103 2.37 -5.90 9.24
N GLY A 104 3.39 -6.50 9.84
CA GLY A 104 4.74 -6.56 9.29
C GLY A 104 4.80 -7.43 8.03
N LYS A 105 4.30 -8.66 8.11
CA LYS A 105 4.25 -9.64 7.02
C LYS A 105 3.57 -9.08 5.78
N TYR A 106 2.34 -8.60 5.92
CA TYR A 106 1.55 -8.11 4.80
C TYR A 106 2.03 -6.75 4.27
N SER A 107 2.59 -5.88 5.14
CA SER A 107 3.25 -4.66 4.66
C SER A 107 4.47 -4.97 3.79
N ALA A 108 5.26 -5.98 4.15
CA ALA A 108 6.39 -6.43 3.32
C ALA A 108 5.90 -6.97 1.97
N LEU A 109 4.84 -7.79 1.96
CA LEU A 109 4.23 -8.29 0.72
C LEU A 109 3.72 -7.16 -0.17
N ALA A 110 3.08 -6.12 0.41
CA ALA A 110 2.64 -4.94 -0.34
C ALA A 110 3.84 -4.17 -0.93
N LEU A 111 4.93 -4.04 -0.18
CA LEU A 111 6.15 -3.40 -0.65
C LEU A 111 6.82 -4.17 -1.79
N LEU A 112 6.82 -5.51 -1.75
CA LEU A 112 7.30 -6.36 -2.85
C LEU A 112 6.42 -6.22 -4.11
N ASN A 113 5.16 -5.81 -3.98
CA ASN A 113 4.23 -5.56 -5.08
C ASN A 113 3.95 -4.05 -5.24
N MET A 114 4.99 -3.22 -5.11
CA MET A 114 4.88 -1.76 -5.09
C MET A 114 4.21 -1.18 -6.34
N ASN A 115 4.41 -1.79 -7.50
CA ASN A 115 3.80 -1.34 -8.75
C ASN A 115 2.27 -1.36 -8.68
N ASP A 116 1.68 -2.36 -8.02
CA ASP A 116 0.23 -2.43 -7.82
C ASP A 116 -0.26 -1.39 -6.82
N VAL A 117 0.49 -1.16 -5.74
CA VAL A 117 0.17 -0.10 -4.77
C VAL A 117 0.22 1.28 -5.44
N ILE A 118 1.25 1.57 -6.23
CA ILE A 118 1.35 2.82 -7.00
C ILE A 118 0.16 2.93 -7.97
N SER A 119 -0.18 1.86 -8.69
CA SER A 119 -1.33 1.86 -9.60
C SER A 119 -2.65 2.17 -8.89
N ALA A 120 -2.88 1.61 -7.70
CA ALA A 120 -4.07 1.90 -6.89
C ALA A 120 -4.13 3.38 -6.48
N ILE A 121 -3.01 3.96 -6.06
CA ILE A 121 -2.92 5.39 -5.70
C ILE A 121 -3.26 6.27 -6.91
N PHE A 122 -2.62 6.02 -8.05
CA PHE A 122 -2.87 6.83 -9.26
C PHE A 122 -4.26 6.62 -9.85
N TYR A 123 -4.82 5.41 -9.72
CA TYR A 123 -6.23 5.18 -10.07
C TYR A 123 -7.17 6.04 -9.22
N VAL A 124 -6.93 6.12 -7.92
CA VAL A 124 -7.70 6.98 -7.00
C VAL A 124 -7.57 8.44 -7.39
N ILE A 125 -6.36 8.93 -7.63
CA ILE A 125 -6.11 10.32 -8.02
C ILE A 125 -6.87 10.69 -9.29
N ARG A 126 -6.90 9.79 -10.30
CA ARG A 126 -7.57 10.06 -11.58
C ARG A 126 -9.09 9.93 -11.53
N ASN A 127 -9.62 9.02 -10.71
CA ASN A 127 -11.01 8.56 -10.86
C ASN A 127 -11.89 8.76 -9.63
N LYS A 128 -11.31 9.04 -8.47
CA LYS A 128 -12.05 9.07 -7.20
C LYS A 128 -11.97 10.41 -6.46
N LEU A 129 -11.11 11.30 -6.94
CA LEU A 129 -10.94 12.63 -6.35
C LEU A 129 -11.52 13.69 -7.28
N ASP A 130 -12.18 14.69 -6.69
CA ASP A 130 -12.69 15.86 -7.43
C ASP A 130 -11.55 16.89 -7.57
N ILE A 131 -10.66 16.63 -8.52
CA ILE A 131 -9.50 17.48 -8.79
C ILE A 131 -9.81 18.38 -9.97
N LYS A 132 -9.69 19.69 -9.76
CA LYS A 132 -9.73 20.66 -10.87
C LYS A 132 -8.48 20.46 -11.73
N ALA A 133 -8.64 19.68 -12.81
CA ALA A 133 -7.56 19.42 -13.74
C ALA A 133 -7.04 20.74 -14.36
N THR A 134 -5.77 21.02 -14.18
CA THR A 134 -5.06 22.08 -14.90
C THR A 134 -4.56 21.55 -16.24
N GLN A 135 -4.25 22.45 -17.17
CA GLN A 135 -3.68 22.04 -18.45
C GLN A 135 -2.37 21.23 -18.23
N GLY A 136 -2.34 20.01 -18.78
CA GLY A 136 -1.20 19.11 -18.64
C GLY A 136 -1.24 18.19 -17.41
N PHE A 137 -2.29 18.22 -16.61
CA PHE A 137 -2.44 17.38 -15.41
C PHE A 137 -2.23 15.90 -15.70
N ASP A 138 -2.86 15.36 -16.76
CA ASP A 138 -2.71 13.96 -17.14
C ASP A 138 -1.27 13.60 -17.46
N LYS A 139 -0.54 14.47 -18.17
CA LYS A 139 0.89 14.25 -18.48
C LYS A 139 1.76 14.23 -17.23
N ILE A 140 1.43 15.07 -16.25
CA ILE A 140 2.12 15.09 -14.94
C ILE A 140 1.87 13.77 -14.23
N LEU A 141 0.63 13.31 -14.15
CA LEU A 141 0.28 12.05 -13.51
C LEU A 141 0.93 10.85 -14.19
N ASP A 142 0.86 10.77 -15.52
CA ASP A 142 1.45 9.66 -16.28
C ASP A 142 2.97 9.60 -16.12
N SER A 143 3.63 10.77 -16.20
CA SER A 143 5.08 10.85 -16.00
C SER A 143 5.46 10.48 -14.56
N SER A 144 4.67 10.93 -13.59
CA SER A 144 4.89 10.65 -12.17
C SER A 144 4.71 9.17 -11.83
N GLU A 145 3.64 8.56 -12.31
CA GLU A 145 3.38 7.13 -12.12
C GLU A 145 4.48 6.28 -12.76
N ARG A 146 4.83 6.57 -14.01
CA ARG A 146 5.89 5.87 -14.72
C ARG A 146 7.24 6.01 -14.03
N TRP A 147 7.57 7.23 -13.56
CA TRP A 147 8.82 7.48 -12.83
C TRP A 147 8.87 6.65 -11.55
N LEU A 148 7.80 6.67 -10.74
CA LEU A 148 7.74 5.93 -9.48
C LEU A 148 7.85 4.42 -9.66
N LYS A 149 7.15 3.86 -10.65
CA LYS A 149 7.24 2.42 -10.97
C LYS A 149 8.64 2.00 -11.40
N ASN A 150 9.42 2.90 -12.01
CA ASN A 150 10.79 2.60 -12.41
C ASN A 150 11.83 2.83 -11.30
N ILE A 151 11.55 3.70 -10.32
CA ILE A 151 12.43 3.85 -9.14
C ILE A 151 12.32 2.64 -8.22
N TYR A 152 11.12 2.09 -8.08
CA TYR A 152 10.81 1.02 -7.13
C TYR A 152 10.73 -0.35 -7.80
N MET A 153 11.65 -0.68 -8.69
CA MET A 153 11.81 -2.05 -9.19
C MET A 153 12.37 -2.97 -8.09
N ILE A 154 11.63 -3.09 -6.97
CA ILE A 154 12.03 -3.91 -5.82
C ILE A 154 12.10 -5.39 -6.19
N GLU A 155 11.32 -5.82 -7.17
CA GLU A 155 11.38 -7.18 -7.74
C GLU A 155 12.81 -7.58 -8.14
N ASN A 156 13.66 -6.60 -8.41
CA ASN A 156 15.04 -6.83 -8.84
C ASN A 156 16.07 -6.77 -7.69
N ILE A 157 15.69 -6.31 -6.49
CA ILE A 157 16.65 -6.14 -5.38
C ILE A 157 17.16 -7.48 -4.86
N PHE A 158 16.34 -8.52 -4.96
CA PHE A 158 16.67 -9.87 -4.47
C PHE A 158 17.18 -10.82 -5.54
N ASP A 159 17.26 -10.37 -6.79
CA ASP A 159 17.74 -11.15 -7.91
C ASP A 159 19.17 -10.70 -8.28
N GLU A 160 20.16 -11.49 -7.86
CA GLU A 160 21.58 -11.19 -8.07
C GLU A 160 21.93 -11.06 -9.57
N GLU A 161 21.22 -11.76 -10.46
CA GLU A 161 21.42 -11.67 -11.92
C GLU A 161 20.91 -10.34 -12.50
N LEU A 162 20.02 -9.64 -11.79
CA LEU A 162 19.44 -8.35 -12.23
C LEU A 162 20.25 -7.13 -11.79
N ASN A 163 21.17 -7.28 -10.82
CA ASN A 163 22.04 -6.19 -10.37
C ASN A 163 23.02 -5.70 -11.44
N ASP A 164 23.28 -6.51 -12.47
CA ASP A 164 24.14 -6.15 -13.62
C ASP A 164 23.36 -5.56 -14.80
N LYS A 165 22.05 -5.33 -14.69
CA LYS A 165 21.30 -4.68 -15.76
C LYS A 165 21.74 -3.23 -15.92
N GLU A 166 22.13 -2.90 -17.14
CA GLU A 166 22.47 -1.56 -17.59
C GLU A 166 21.45 -0.54 -17.10
N LYS A 167 21.93 0.59 -16.60
CA LYS A 167 21.10 1.74 -16.23
C LYS A 167 20.21 2.09 -17.41
N GLN A 168 18.92 1.83 -17.31
CA GLN A 168 17.98 2.19 -18.36
C GLN A 168 17.75 3.70 -18.34
N ASN A 169 18.07 4.37 -19.44
CA ASN A 169 17.70 5.76 -19.64
C ASN A 169 16.22 5.84 -20.05
N ILE A 170 15.37 6.25 -19.12
CA ILE A 170 13.95 6.44 -19.38
C ILE A 170 13.71 7.88 -19.77
N LYS A 171 13.24 8.08 -21.01
CA LYS A 171 12.85 9.40 -21.48
C LYS A 171 11.42 9.73 -21.05
N PHE A 172 11.25 10.85 -20.40
CA PHE A 172 9.96 11.40 -20.02
C PHE A 172 9.58 12.56 -20.93
N ASP A 173 8.30 12.68 -21.26
CA ASP A 173 7.75 13.79 -22.06
C ASP A 173 7.53 15.07 -21.23
N PHE A 174 7.77 14.98 -19.92
CA PHE A 174 7.58 16.06 -18.97
C PHE A 174 8.76 16.09 -17.97
N ASP A 175 9.35 17.26 -17.77
CA ASP A 175 10.44 17.45 -16.80
C ASP A 175 9.85 17.55 -15.37
N LEU A 176 9.62 16.38 -14.78
CA LEU A 176 9.06 16.25 -13.45
C LEU A 176 9.97 16.87 -12.38
N ASN A 177 11.27 16.79 -12.55
CA ASN A 177 12.23 17.32 -11.57
C ASN A 177 12.19 18.84 -11.51
N SER A 178 12.23 19.51 -12.67
CA SER A 178 12.05 20.96 -12.73
C SER A 178 10.70 21.38 -12.15
N TRP A 179 9.62 20.70 -12.53
CA TRP A 179 8.29 20.99 -12.02
C TRP A 179 8.16 20.83 -10.50
N LEU A 180 8.77 19.79 -9.91
CA LEU A 180 8.75 19.57 -8.45
C LEU A 180 9.54 20.65 -7.68
N ASN A 181 10.57 21.22 -8.32
CA ASN A 181 11.44 22.22 -7.71
C ASN A 181 11.01 23.66 -8.01
N GLU A 182 10.08 23.89 -8.91
CA GLU A 182 9.48 25.23 -9.10
C GLU A 182 8.78 25.65 -7.81
N GLU A 183 9.17 26.77 -7.24
CA GLU A 183 8.47 27.39 -6.11
C GLU A 183 7.07 27.78 -6.60
N ASN A 184 6.05 27.49 -5.77
CA ASN A 184 4.69 27.95 -6.04
C ASN A 184 4.72 29.49 -6.04
N GLN A 185 4.71 30.11 -7.21
CA GLN A 185 4.51 31.55 -7.37
C GLN A 185 3.06 31.92 -7.11
#